data_cd569d2ddeb68f33da52a08319533b11
#
_entry.id   cd569d2ddeb68f33da52a08319533b11
#
_cell.length_a   1.000
_cell.length_b   1.000
_cell.length_c   1.000
_cell.angle_alpha   90.00
_cell.angle_beta   90.00
_cell.angle_gamma   90.00
#
_symmetry.space_group_name_H-M   'P 1'
#
loop_
_entity.id
_entity.type
_entity.pdbx_description
1 polymer ?
#
loop_
_entity_poly.entity_id
_entity_poly.type
_entity_poly.pdbx_seq_one_letter_code
_entity_poly.pdbx_strand_id
1 'polypeptide(L)'
;MQQNNPDLVLQELGERFRGLGGGPIAGVIIGALLLILLWSTWFTVQAEETGIVQRFGAVARTVGPGLHFKFPYGIETVRLVPTARVLKGEFGFQTAATGPGQRTQYRDSKAFKDVSLMLTGDLNVIDVQWIVQYRIEDPIRYLFRVRNTPQTIRDIAEAVMRRVVGNRLGSDVLTVGRVAVSTEVKEEMQKILTAYEAGVRLVTVELQDVTPPDPVKPAFNEVNEARQDRERTINQAQERANREIPKARGEATRTITEAEGYALERVNRAKGEATRFGTVLDEYQRAPEVTRRRLYLEAMNAILPEAKALYIVDSDQKALVPWLPVESGQVPAAGGKQP
;
A
#
# COMPACT_ATOMS: atom_id res chain seq x y z
N MET A 1 63.21 40.30 -32.55
CA MET A 1 61.86 40.73 -32.25
C MET A 1 61.24 41.23 -33.53
N GLN A 2 60.52 40.37 -34.26
CA GLN A 2 59.83 40.73 -35.49
C GLN A 2 58.39 41.18 -35.04
N GLN A 3 58.10 42.45 -35.19
CA GLN A 3 56.78 43.00 -35.06
C GLN A 3 55.93 42.53 -36.25
N ASN A 4 55.00 41.62 -36.00
CA ASN A 4 53.95 41.29 -36.93
C ASN A 4 52.96 42.47 -36.97
N ASN A 5 53.12 43.31 -37.96
CA ASN A 5 52.16 44.38 -38.24
C ASN A 5 50.88 43.76 -38.86
N PRO A 6 49.72 43.81 -38.17
CA PRO A 6 48.47 43.26 -38.68
C PRO A 6 48.01 43.92 -39.99
N ASP A 7 48.46 45.14 -40.27
CA ASP A 7 48.10 45.89 -41.47
C ASP A 7 48.73 45.30 -42.74
N LEU A 8 49.92 44.68 -42.68
CA LEU A 8 50.55 44.02 -43.81
C LEU A 8 49.83 42.73 -44.21
N VAL A 9 49.27 41.97 -43.24
CA VAL A 9 48.49 40.76 -43.50
C VAL A 9 47.15 41.09 -44.15
N LEU A 10 46.53 42.23 -43.77
CA LEU A 10 45.30 42.71 -44.37
C LEU A 10 45.51 43.27 -45.79
N GLN A 11 46.71 43.90 -46.07
CA GLN A 11 47.05 44.34 -47.41
C GLN A 11 47.38 43.18 -48.34
N GLU A 12 48.11 42.17 -47.92
CA GLU A 12 48.38 40.94 -48.69
C GLU A 12 47.12 40.14 -49.01
N LEU A 13 46.18 40.08 -48.09
CA LEU A 13 44.86 39.51 -48.33
C LEU A 13 44.06 40.35 -49.31
N GLY A 14 44.10 41.66 -49.20
CA GLY A 14 43.41 42.57 -50.11
C GLY A 14 43.92 42.51 -51.55
N GLU A 15 45.25 42.35 -51.76
CA GLU A 15 45.86 42.19 -53.11
C GLU A 15 45.58 40.80 -53.74
N ARG A 16 45.51 39.74 -52.96
CA ARG A 16 45.10 38.41 -53.45
C ARG A 16 43.64 38.40 -53.89
N PHE A 17 42.78 39.17 -53.24
CA PHE A 17 41.34 39.29 -53.61
C PHE A 17 41.11 40.27 -54.77
N ARG A 18 42.00 41.21 -55.03
CA ARG A 18 41.87 42.18 -56.12
C ARG A 18 42.16 41.60 -57.51
N GLY A 19 42.90 40.47 -57.56
CA GLY A 19 43.23 39.73 -58.82
C GLY A 19 42.14 38.81 -59.32
N LEU A 20 41.14 38.48 -58.50
CA LEU A 20 40.02 37.68 -58.93
C LEU A 20 38.93 38.65 -59.40
N GLY A 21 38.75 38.77 -60.71
CA GLY A 21 37.64 39.53 -61.31
C GLY A 21 36.34 39.12 -60.63
N GLY A 22 35.43 40.08 -60.32
CA GLY A 22 34.25 39.90 -59.45
C GLY A 22 33.34 38.70 -59.70
N GLY A 23 33.58 37.97 -60.79
CA GLY A 23 32.86 36.72 -61.14
C GLY A 23 33.14 35.51 -60.22
N PRO A 24 34.43 35.14 -59.97
CA PRO A 24 34.72 33.96 -59.13
C PRO A 24 34.43 34.18 -57.66
N ILE A 25 34.57 35.41 -57.13
CA ILE A 25 34.25 35.74 -55.74
C ILE A 25 32.76 35.69 -55.52
N ALA A 26 31.99 36.25 -56.44
CA ALA A 26 30.50 36.14 -56.44
C ALA A 26 30.05 34.68 -56.51
N GLY A 27 30.72 33.87 -57.31
CA GLY A 27 30.46 32.42 -57.39
C GLY A 27 30.71 31.66 -56.06
N VAL A 28 31.81 31.99 -55.38
CA VAL A 28 32.14 31.41 -54.08
C VAL A 28 31.13 31.85 -53.00
N ILE A 29 30.70 33.10 -53.00
CA ILE A 29 29.71 33.62 -52.06
C ILE A 29 28.34 32.99 -52.33
N ILE A 30 27.92 32.88 -53.61
CA ILE A 30 26.66 32.20 -53.96
C ILE A 30 26.73 30.72 -53.65
N GLY A 31 27.85 30.04 -53.89
CA GLY A 31 28.05 28.65 -53.50
C GLY A 31 28.00 28.41 -51.99
N ALA A 32 28.62 29.29 -51.19
CA ALA A 32 28.54 29.27 -49.74
C ALA A 32 27.10 29.53 -49.22
N LEU A 33 26.42 30.48 -49.81
CA LEU A 33 25.02 30.76 -49.51
C LEU A 33 24.10 29.58 -49.84
N LEU A 34 24.32 28.91 -50.98
CA LEU A 34 23.56 27.71 -51.35
C LEU A 34 23.88 26.51 -50.44
N LEU A 35 25.11 26.36 -49.96
CA LEU A 35 25.51 25.35 -49.00
C LEU A 35 24.85 25.58 -47.64
N ILE A 36 24.82 26.81 -47.16
CA ILE A 36 24.12 27.19 -45.91
C ILE A 36 22.61 26.99 -46.07
N LEU A 37 22.03 27.32 -47.23
CA LEU A 37 20.64 27.04 -47.56
C LEU A 37 20.31 25.53 -47.48
N LEU A 38 21.14 24.69 -48.13
CA LEU A 38 20.99 23.24 -48.09
C LEU A 38 21.13 22.69 -46.67
N TRP A 39 22.06 23.20 -45.89
CA TRP A 39 22.28 22.77 -44.50
C TRP A 39 21.09 23.08 -43.59
N SER A 40 20.39 24.20 -43.79
CA SER A 40 19.23 24.63 -43.03
C SER A 40 17.92 23.89 -43.38
N THR A 41 17.95 23.01 -44.41
CA THR A 41 16.73 22.39 -44.95
C THR A 41 16.32 21.12 -44.16
N TRP A 42 17.23 20.53 -43.42
CA TRP A 42 17.01 19.25 -42.77
C TRP A 42 16.66 19.45 -41.29
N PHE A 43 15.69 18.65 -40.77
CA PHE A 43 15.41 18.57 -39.35
C PHE A 43 14.99 17.15 -38.99
N THR A 44 15.25 16.75 -37.76
CA THR A 44 14.90 15.44 -37.22
C THR A 44 13.83 15.60 -36.18
N VAL A 45 12.81 14.72 -36.24
CA VAL A 45 11.75 14.59 -35.24
C VAL A 45 12.03 13.33 -34.43
N GLN A 46 12.06 13.47 -33.10
CA GLN A 46 12.30 12.34 -32.20
C GLN A 46 11.08 11.40 -32.18
N ALA A 47 11.29 10.15 -31.72
CA ALA A 47 10.25 9.13 -31.69
C ALA A 47 9.03 9.50 -30.82
N GLU A 48 9.22 10.38 -29.83
CA GLU A 48 8.18 10.83 -28.91
C GLU A 48 7.49 12.12 -29.35
N GLU A 49 7.92 12.73 -30.46
CA GLU A 49 7.48 14.04 -30.89
C GLU A 49 6.76 13.99 -32.23
N THR A 50 5.93 14.99 -32.44
CA THR A 50 5.30 15.28 -33.74
C THR A 50 5.70 16.67 -34.16
N GLY A 51 6.20 16.80 -35.38
CA GLY A 51 6.59 18.08 -35.96
C GLY A 51 5.43 18.74 -36.68
N ILE A 52 5.16 20.00 -36.35
CA ILE A 52 4.21 20.84 -37.11
C ILE A 52 5.00 21.83 -37.93
N VAL A 53 4.89 21.67 -39.23
CA VAL A 53 5.53 22.56 -40.20
C VAL A 53 4.54 23.68 -40.55
N GLN A 54 4.98 24.92 -40.26
CA GLN A 54 4.25 26.15 -40.58
C GLN A 54 4.90 26.82 -41.79
N ARG A 55 4.12 27.25 -42.75
CA ARG A 55 4.59 28.06 -43.87
C ARG A 55 4.00 29.45 -43.74
N PHE A 56 4.84 30.45 -43.62
CA PHE A 56 4.44 31.84 -43.34
C PHE A 56 3.46 32.00 -42.18
N GLY A 57 3.63 31.15 -41.11
CA GLY A 57 2.77 31.14 -39.93
C GLY A 57 1.53 30.27 -40.00
N ALA A 58 1.09 29.83 -41.22
CA ALA A 58 0.00 28.91 -41.35
C ALA A 58 0.46 27.44 -41.26
N VAL A 59 -0.36 26.56 -40.69
CA VAL A 59 -0.06 25.13 -40.62
C VAL A 59 -0.11 24.53 -42.04
N ALA A 60 1.02 24.02 -42.51
CA ALA A 60 1.12 23.42 -43.83
C ALA A 60 1.00 21.90 -43.77
N ARG A 61 1.69 21.23 -42.83
CA ARG A 61 1.66 19.79 -42.69
C ARG A 61 2.12 19.36 -41.30
N THR A 62 1.71 18.17 -40.89
CA THR A 62 2.18 17.48 -39.69
C THR A 62 3.06 16.32 -40.11
N VAL A 63 4.20 16.16 -39.43
CA VAL A 63 5.18 15.12 -39.73
C VAL A 63 5.46 14.26 -38.48
N GLY A 64 5.52 12.95 -38.68
CA GLY A 64 5.87 11.98 -37.66
C GLY A 64 7.36 11.91 -37.37
N PRO A 65 7.80 10.97 -36.54
CA PRO A 65 9.23 10.73 -36.25
C PRO A 65 10.03 10.43 -37.50
N GLY A 66 11.29 10.90 -37.51
CA GLY A 66 12.22 10.66 -38.62
C GLY A 66 12.90 11.91 -39.14
N LEU A 67 13.59 11.77 -40.28
CA LEU A 67 14.26 12.84 -40.99
C LEU A 67 13.31 13.48 -41.99
N HIS A 68 13.14 14.79 -41.93
CA HIS A 68 12.24 15.55 -42.80
C HIS A 68 12.94 16.78 -43.36
N PHE A 69 12.37 17.30 -44.46
CA PHE A 69 12.84 18.49 -45.14
C PHE A 69 11.88 19.65 -44.93
N LYS A 70 12.43 20.84 -44.77
CA LYS A 70 11.70 22.11 -44.70
C LYS A 70 12.30 23.12 -45.66
N PHE A 71 11.50 24.07 -46.10
CA PHE A 71 12.03 25.21 -46.85
C PHE A 71 12.84 26.13 -45.94
N PRO A 72 14.08 26.47 -46.37
CA PRO A 72 14.99 27.27 -45.55
C PRO A 72 14.52 28.71 -45.39
N TYR A 73 15.25 29.47 -44.52
CA TYR A 73 15.09 30.93 -44.33
C TYR A 73 13.73 31.43 -43.88
N GLY A 74 13.11 30.75 -42.92
CA GLY A 74 11.88 31.27 -42.29
C GLY A 74 10.63 31.13 -43.15
N ILE A 75 10.73 30.58 -44.37
CA ILE A 75 9.58 30.21 -45.20
C ILE A 75 8.78 29.10 -44.45
N GLU A 76 9.49 28.07 -43.96
CA GLU A 76 8.90 27.05 -43.12
C GLU A 76 9.58 27.06 -41.75
N THR A 77 8.78 27.13 -40.69
CA THR A 77 9.18 26.96 -39.30
C THR A 77 8.60 25.65 -38.77
N VAL A 78 9.38 24.94 -37.96
CA VAL A 78 8.95 23.67 -37.35
C VAL A 78 8.82 23.84 -35.86
N ARG A 79 7.67 23.41 -35.32
CA ARG A 79 7.46 23.28 -33.88
C ARG A 79 7.33 21.82 -33.54
N LEU A 80 8.17 21.34 -32.63
CA LEU A 80 8.15 19.97 -32.11
C LEU A 80 7.25 19.93 -30.88
N VAL A 81 6.33 18.98 -30.86
CA VAL A 81 5.37 18.78 -29.77
C VAL A 81 5.46 17.33 -29.28
N PRO A 82 5.71 17.11 -27.98
CA PRO A 82 5.79 15.75 -27.41
C PRO A 82 4.39 15.14 -27.29
N THR A 83 3.99 14.35 -28.29
CA THR A 83 2.66 13.72 -28.34
C THR A 83 2.60 12.34 -27.70
N ALA A 84 3.72 11.59 -27.71
CA ALA A 84 3.77 10.24 -27.13
C ALA A 84 4.10 10.24 -25.63
N ARG A 85 4.70 11.30 -25.13
CA ARG A 85 5.10 11.42 -23.73
C ARG A 85 3.97 11.98 -22.85
N VAL A 86 3.82 11.41 -21.64
CA VAL A 86 2.92 11.97 -20.62
C VAL A 86 3.66 13.12 -19.92
N LEU A 87 3.03 14.27 -19.95
CA LEU A 87 3.49 15.49 -19.29
C LEU A 87 2.91 15.57 -17.88
N LYS A 88 3.67 16.14 -16.94
CA LYS A 88 3.26 16.33 -15.54
C LYS A 88 3.11 17.80 -15.20
N GLY A 89 2.02 18.16 -14.56
CA GLY A 89 1.85 19.41 -13.83
C GLY A 89 1.85 19.13 -12.34
N GLU A 90 2.78 19.70 -11.60
CA GLU A 90 2.88 19.59 -10.14
C GLU A 90 2.29 20.82 -9.49
N PHE A 91 1.51 20.65 -8.39
CA PHE A 91 0.81 21.70 -7.66
C PHE A 91 1.04 21.54 -6.16
N GLY A 92 1.39 22.66 -5.52
CA GLY A 92 1.72 22.69 -4.10
C GLY A 92 3.15 22.27 -3.76
N PHE A 93 3.86 21.68 -4.70
CA PHE A 93 5.27 21.30 -4.56
C PHE A 93 5.98 21.36 -5.91
N GLN A 94 7.29 21.31 -5.89
CA GLN A 94 8.09 21.16 -7.10
C GLN A 94 9.18 20.11 -6.85
N THR A 95 9.25 19.16 -7.72
CA THR A 95 10.33 18.18 -7.72
C THR A 95 11.61 18.88 -8.20
N ALA A 96 12.61 19.03 -7.33
CA ALA A 96 13.92 19.44 -7.76
C ALA A 96 14.52 18.32 -8.64
N ALA A 97 14.92 18.65 -9.86
CA ALA A 97 15.55 17.72 -10.76
C ALA A 97 16.80 17.15 -10.08
N THR A 98 16.74 15.89 -9.70
CA THR A 98 17.84 15.16 -9.09
C THR A 98 18.51 14.31 -10.16
N GLY A 99 19.84 14.32 -10.22
CA GLY A 99 20.62 13.47 -11.14
C GLY A 99 20.40 11.98 -10.86
N PRO A 100 20.79 11.09 -11.79
CA PRO A 100 20.62 9.65 -11.62
C PRO A 100 21.31 9.16 -10.34
N GLY A 101 20.52 8.61 -9.39
CA GLY A 101 21.01 8.03 -8.13
C GLY A 101 20.82 8.89 -6.87
N GLN A 102 20.30 10.11 -6.95
CA GLN A 102 19.98 10.93 -5.78
C GLN A 102 18.49 10.82 -5.41
N ARG A 103 18.19 10.91 -4.10
CA ARG A 103 16.81 10.95 -3.61
C ARG A 103 16.11 12.20 -4.12
N THR A 104 14.88 12.03 -4.60
CA THR A 104 14.00 13.13 -5.01
C THR A 104 13.89 14.13 -3.85
N GLN A 105 14.35 15.37 -4.06
CA GLN A 105 14.16 16.45 -3.11
C GLN A 105 12.97 17.30 -3.55
N TYR A 106 12.06 17.52 -2.64
CA TYR A 106 10.94 18.44 -2.84
C TYR A 106 11.38 19.84 -2.41
N ARG A 107 11.19 20.81 -3.30
CA ARG A 107 11.42 22.22 -2.96
C ARG A 107 10.12 22.80 -2.45
N ASP A 108 10.06 23.04 -1.14
CA ASP A 108 8.98 23.79 -0.51
C ASP A 108 9.27 25.30 -0.66
N SER A 109 8.36 26.04 -1.28
CA SER A 109 8.45 27.48 -1.46
C SER A 109 7.12 28.12 -1.05
N LYS A 110 7.18 29.34 -0.47
CA LYS A 110 5.96 30.08 -0.11
C LYS A 110 4.99 30.25 -1.29
N ALA A 111 5.52 30.43 -2.51
CA ALA A 111 4.71 30.53 -3.72
C ALA A 111 3.91 29.28 -4.05
N PHE A 112 4.32 28.10 -3.58
CA PHE A 112 3.59 26.85 -3.78
C PHE A 112 2.51 26.64 -2.72
N LYS A 113 2.69 27.20 -1.50
CA LYS A 113 1.71 27.14 -0.42
C LYS A 113 0.43 27.91 -0.75
N ASP A 114 0.52 29.00 -1.49
CA ASP A 114 -0.66 29.78 -1.92
C ASP A 114 -1.57 28.97 -2.89
N VAL A 115 -0.98 28.04 -3.63
CA VAL A 115 -1.69 27.15 -4.55
C VAL A 115 -2.27 25.93 -3.83
N SER A 116 -1.53 25.39 -2.83
CA SER A 116 -1.92 24.17 -2.13
C SER A 116 -2.94 24.37 -1.01
N LEU A 117 -2.97 25.57 -0.40
CA LEU A 117 -3.93 25.88 0.65
C LEU A 117 -5.32 26.09 0.09
N MET A 118 -6.27 25.29 0.54
CA MET A 118 -7.67 25.32 0.08
C MET A 118 -8.64 25.31 1.25
N LEU A 119 -9.77 26.00 1.06
CA LEU A 119 -10.87 25.98 1.99
C LEU A 119 -11.85 24.86 1.60
N THR A 120 -12.26 24.05 2.56
CA THR A 120 -13.27 23.01 2.40
C THR A 120 -14.68 23.54 2.68
N GLY A 121 -15.71 22.76 2.35
CA GLY A 121 -17.11 23.14 2.54
C GLY A 121 -17.53 23.32 4.02
N ASP A 122 -16.79 22.74 4.95
CA ASP A 122 -16.93 22.91 6.39
C ASP A 122 -16.01 24.01 6.97
N LEU A 123 -15.52 24.90 6.10
CA LEU A 123 -14.69 26.07 6.44
C LEU A 123 -13.36 25.71 7.11
N ASN A 124 -12.86 24.50 6.91
CA ASN A 124 -11.53 24.10 7.32
C ASN A 124 -10.52 24.41 6.21
N VAL A 125 -9.32 24.79 6.60
CA VAL A 125 -8.20 24.97 5.67
C VAL A 125 -7.41 23.68 5.63
N ILE A 126 -7.15 23.18 4.43
CA ILE A 126 -6.31 22.01 4.17
C ILE A 126 -5.21 22.34 3.17
N ASP A 127 -4.07 21.69 3.31
CA ASP A 127 -2.96 21.72 2.35
C ASP A 127 -3.10 20.51 1.43
N VAL A 128 -3.36 20.76 0.16
CA VAL A 128 -3.57 19.74 -0.87
C VAL A 128 -2.44 19.83 -1.87
N GLN A 129 -1.67 18.76 -2.00
CA GLN A 129 -0.64 18.62 -3.02
C GLN A 129 -1.11 17.58 -4.04
N TRP A 130 -1.06 17.93 -5.33
CA TRP A 130 -1.54 17.02 -6.38
C TRP A 130 -0.72 17.13 -7.65
N ILE A 131 -0.86 16.11 -8.49
CA ILE A 131 -0.24 16.01 -9.81
C ILE A 131 -1.34 15.81 -10.86
N VAL A 132 -1.21 16.54 -11.94
CA VAL A 132 -2.01 16.35 -13.15
C VAL A 132 -1.11 15.74 -14.23
N GLN A 133 -1.48 14.59 -14.73
CA GLN A 133 -0.81 13.96 -15.85
C GLN A 133 -1.68 14.08 -17.11
N TYR A 134 -1.09 14.57 -18.18
CA TYR A 134 -1.80 14.76 -19.43
C TYR A 134 -0.92 14.42 -20.64
N ARG A 135 -1.56 14.13 -21.75
CA ARG A 135 -0.93 13.88 -23.03
C ARG A 135 -1.52 14.80 -24.08
N ILE A 136 -0.68 15.23 -25.01
CA ILE A 136 -1.13 16.03 -26.14
C ILE A 136 -1.71 15.08 -27.19
N GLU A 137 -3.01 15.19 -27.47
CA GLU A 137 -3.73 14.36 -28.44
C GLU A 137 -3.75 15.01 -29.81
N ASP A 138 -4.03 16.31 -29.85
CA ASP A 138 -4.03 17.10 -31.09
C ASP A 138 -3.01 18.23 -30.97
N PRO A 139 -1.82 18.06 -31.57
CA PRO A 139 -0.75 19.06 -31.46
C PRO A 139 -1.09 20.39 -32.18
N ILE A 140 -1.98 20.38 -33.17
CA ILE A 140 -2.41 21.61 -33.86
C ILE A 140 -3.28 22.44 -32.92
N ARG A 141 -4.30 21.84 -32.30
CA ARG A 141 -5.15 22.52 -31.32
C ARG A 141 -4.32 23.01 -30.14
N TYR A 142 -3.41 22.19 -29.65
CA TYR A 142 -2.53 22.52 -28.52
C TYR A 142 -1.72 23.81 -28.76
N LEU A 143 -1.20 24.00 -29.98
CA LEU A 143 -0.35 25.16 -30.30
C LEU A 143 -1.12 26.41 -30.72
N PHE A 144 -2.30 26.27 -31.33
CA PHE A 144 -2.95 27.38 -32.03
C PHE A 144 -4.31 27.80 -31.48
N ARG A 145 -4.98 26.95 -30.68
CA ARG A 145 -6.28 27.31 -30.09
C ARG A 145 -6.15 28.12 -28.81
N VAL A 146 -5.16 27.79 -28.01
CA VAL A 146 -4.90 28.46 -26.73
C VAL A 146 -3.51 29.06 -26.75
N ARG A 147 -3.37 30.31 -26.33
CA ARG A 147 -2.08 31.06 -26.39
C ARG A 147 -0.98 30.39 -25.56
N ASN A 148 -1.29 29.94 -24.36
CA ASN A 148 -0.35 29.29 -23.45
C ASN A 148 -1.03 28.08 -22.78
N THR A 149 -1.13 26.99 -23.52
CA THR A 149 -1.83 25.79 -23.08
C THR A 149 -1.31 25.21 -21.76
N PRO A 150 0.01 25.15 -21.49
CA PRO A 150 0.51 24.70 -20.20
C PRO A 150 0.02 25.54 -19.02
N GLN A 151 0.01 26.86 -19.16
CA GLN A 151 -0.49 27.76 -18.12
C GLN A 151 -2.01 27.64 -17.97
N THR A 152 -2.73 27.55 -19.06
CA THR A 152 -4.20 27.37 -19.03
C THR A 152 -4.59 26.04 -18.34
N ILE A 153 -3.85 24.96 -18.59
CA ILE A 153 -4.05 23.67 -17.88
C ILE A 153 -3.83 23.90 -16.37
N ARG A 154 -2.81 24.64 -16.00
CA ARG A 154 -2.50 24.94 -14.61
C ARG A 154 -3.62 25.75 -13.94
N ASP A 155 -4.08 26.80 -14.57
CA ASP A 155 -5.14 27.67 -14.06
C ASP A 155 -6.49 26.90 -13.92
N ILE A 156 -6.83 26.09 -14.92
CA ILE A 156 -8.01 25.23 -14.87
C ILE A 156 -7.89 24.18 -13.75
N ALA A 157 -6.73 23.53 -13.61
CA ALA A 157 -6.49 22.55 -12.58
C ALA A 157 -6.70 23.12 -11.17
N GLU A 158 -6.14 24.31 -10.94
CA GLU A 158 -6.28 25.02 -9.67
C GLU A 158 -7.73 25.42 -9.39
N ALA A 159 -8.42 25.99 -10.37
CA ALA A 159 -9.80 26.44 -10.24
C ALA A 159 -10.76 25.27 -9.97
N VAL A 160 -10.62 24.18 -10.73
CA VAL A 160 -11.47 22.98 -10.57
C VAL A 160 -11.19 22.28 -9.26
N MET A 161 -9.91 22.08 -8.89
CA MET A 161 -9.55 21.46 -7.61
C MET A 161 -10.13 22.26 -6.45
N ARG A 162 -9.95 23.58 -6.45
CA ARG A 162 -10.47 24.48 -5.40
C ARG A 162 -11.99 24.43 -5.30
N ARG A 163 -12.70 24.29 -6.42
CA ARG A 163 -14.16 24.14 -6.44
C ARG A 163 -14.61 22.81 -5.89
N VAL A 164 -14.00 21.70 -6.32
CA VAL A 164 -14.38 20.35 -5.89
C VAL A 164 -14.09 20.16 -4.40
N VAL A 165 -12.92 20.59 -3.94
CA VAL A 165 -12.55 20.57 -2.50
C VAL A 165 -13.47 21.47 -1.68
N GLY A 166 -13.79 22.66 -2.17
CA GLY A 166 -14.67 23.61 -1.48
C GLY A 166 -16.13 23.12 -1.32
N ASN A 167 -16.55 22.15 -2.10
CA ASN A 167 -17.87 21.51 -2.00
C ASN A 167 -17.88 20.25 -1.12
N ARG A 168 -16.74 19.87 -0.52
CA ARG A 168 -16.61 18.63 0.28
C ARG A 168 -16.20 18.93 1.72
N LEU A 169 -16.49 17.99 2.60
CA LEU A 169 -16.01 18.06 3.98
C LEU A 169 -14.51 17.78 4.04
N GLY A 170 -13.79 18.49 4.90
CA GLY A 170 -12.36 18.28 5.08
C GLY A 170 -12.00 16.85 5.48
N SER A 171 -12.82 16.23 6.32
CA SER A 171 -12.65 14.82 6.71
C SER A 171 -12.68 13.86 5.52
N ASP A 172 -13.56 14.09 4.54
CA ASP A 172 -13.68 13.23 3.36
C ASP A 172 -12.46 13.37 2.45
N VAL A 173 -12.00 14.59 2.24
CA VAL A 173 -10.80 14.86 1.41
C VAL A 173 -9.54 14.27 2.05
N LEU A 174 -9.44 14.32 3.37
CA LEU A 174 -8.31 13.78 4.14
C LEU A 174 -8.25 12.25 4.15
N THR A 175 -9.39 11.55 3.97
CA THR A 175 -9.49 10.10 4.15
C THR A 175 -9.90 9.34 2.88
N VAL A 176 -11.14 8.89 2.84
CA VAL A 176 -11.66 7.98 1.78
C VAL A 176 -12.09 8.69 0.50
N GLY A 177 -12.35 9.98 0.56
CA GLY A 177 -12.84 10.77 -0.57
C GLY A 177 -11.81 11.12 -1.65
N ARG A 178 -10.52 10.85 -1.42
CA ARG A 178 -9.42 11.22 -2.35
C ARG A 178 -9.65 10.73 -3.77
N VAL A 179 -10.08 9.47 -3.94
CA VAL A 179 -10.32 8.87 -5.26
C VAL A 179 -11.52 9.55 -5.94
N ALA A 180 -12.58 9.82 -5.19
CA ALA A 180 -13.76 10.52 -5.72
C ALA A 180 -13.43 11.95 -6.15
N VAL A 181 -12.64 12.68 -5.34
CA VAL A 181 -12.14 14.02 -5.68
C VAL A 181 -11.30 14.00 -6.95
N SER A 182 -10.33 13.10 -7.05
CA SER A 182 -9.45 13.00 -8.22
C SER A 182 -10.21 12.68 -9.50
N THR A 183 -11.22 11.81 -9.43
CA THR A 183 -12.07 11.44 -10.57
C THR A 183 -12.93 12.61 -11.01
N GLU A 184 -13.61 13.28 -10.09
CA GLU A 184 -14.44 14.45 -10.37
C GLU A 184 -13.63 15.61 -10.96
N VAL A 185 -12.47 15.90 -10.38
CA VAL A 185 -11.55 16.93 -10.91
C VAL A 185 -11.11 16.58 -12.31
N LYS A 186 -10.73 15.32 -12.59
CA LYS A 186 -10.33 14.87 -13.92
C LYS A 186 -11.45 15.07 -14.94
N GLU A 187 -12.68 14.66 -14.60
CA GLU A 187 -13.82 14.78 -15.51
C GLU A 187 -14.17 16.23 -15.80
N GLU A 188 -14.21 17.09 -14.78
CA GLU A 188 -14.52 18.49 -14.96
C GLU A 188 -13.44 19.24 -15.75
N MET A 189 -12.17 19.02 -15.38
CA MET A 189 -11.04 19.57 -16.14
C MET A 189 -11.11 19.16 -17.63
N GLN A 190 -11.38 17.86 -17.90
CA GLN A 190 -11.44 17.37 -19.26
C GLN A 190 -12.59 18.02 -20.04
N LYS A 191 -13.75 18.26 -19.43
CA LYS A 191 -14.86 19.00 -20.04
C LYS A 191 -14.46 20.42 -20.45
N ILE A 192 -13.79 21.13 -19.54
CA ILE A 192 -13.33 22.51 -19.79
C ILE A 192 -12.25 22.55 -20.88
N LEU A 193 -11.26 21.67 -20.82
CA LEU A 193 -10.19 21.57 -21.81
C LEU A 193 -10.71 21.19 -23.18
N THR A 194 -11.75 20.36 -23.25
CA THR A 194 -12.42 19.99 -24.49
C THR A 194 -13.22 21.17 -25.05
N ALA A 195 -13.94 21.93 -24.21
CA ALA A 195 -14.65 23.13 -24.60
C ALA A 195 -13.72 24.23 -25.14
N TYR A 196 -12.50 24.33 -24.59
CA TYR A 196 -11.46 25.26 -25.07
C TYR A 196 -10.72 24.74 -26.30
N GLU A 197 -11.04 23.53 -26.75
CA GLU A 197 -10.33 22.84 -27.85
C GLU A 197 -8.80 22.81 -27.62
N ALA A 198 -8.37 22.61 -26.38
CA ALA A 198 -6.95 22.68 -25.99
C ALA A 198 -6.09 21.55 -26.58
N GLY A 199 -6.67 20.53 -27.20
CA GLY A 199 -5.96 19.41 -27.83
C GLY A 199 -5.22 18.50 -26.88
N VAL A 200 -5.63 18.45 -25.60
CA VAL A 200 -5.03 17.63 -24.53
C VAL A 200 -6.03 16.64 -23.97
N ARG A 201 -5.50 15.47 -23.58
CA ARG A 201 -6.24 14.45 -22.84
C ARG A 201 -5.60 14.24 -21.49
N LEU A 202 -6.42 14.33 -20.44
CA LEU A 202 -5.99 14.02 -19.10
C LEU A 202 -5.84 12.51 -18.91
N VAL A 203 -4.69 12.08 -18.45
CA VAL A 203 -4.40 10.67 -18.13
C VAL A 203 -4.90 10.39 -16.72
N THR A 204 -4.40 11.13 -15.75
CA THR A 204 -4.81 11.00 -14.35
C THR A 204 -4.63 12.32 -13.61
N VAL A 205 -5.39 12.45 -12.52
CA VAL A 205 -5.21 13.45 -11.48
C VAL A 205 -5.03 12.69 -10.18
N GLU A 206 -3.94 12.94 -9.48
CA GLU A 206 -3.60 12.24 -8.23
C GLU A 206 -3.32 13.22 -7.12
N LEU A 207 -3.99 13.04 -5.98
CA LEU A 207 -3.68 13.74 -4.75
C LEU A 207 -2.48 13.04 -4.08
N GLN A 208 -1.34 13.74 -4.02
CA GLN A 208 -0.10 13.23 -3.43
C GLN A 208 -0.15 13.28 -1.91
N ASP A 209 -0.37 14.45 -1.36
CA ASP A 209 -0.50 14.66 0.07
C ASP A 209 -1.67 15.60 0.37
N VAL A 210 -2.42 15.26 1.41
CA VAL A 210 -3.53 16.08 1.91
C VAL A 210 -3.40 16.11 3.43
N THR A 211 -3.02 17.25 3.94
CA THR A 211 -2.75 17.43 5.37
C THR A 211 -3.38 18.73 5.89
N PRO A 212 -3.73 18.78 7.19
CA PRO A 212 -4.05 20.04 7.83
C PRO A 212 -2.81 20.96 7.84
N PRO A 213 -2.98 22.28 7.86
CA PRO A 213 -1.87 23.22 8.02
C PRO A 213 -1.02 22.91 9.26
N ASP A 214 0.29 23.16 9.17
CA ASP A 214 1.25 22.82 10.23
C ASP A 214 0.85 23.26 11.65
N PRO A 215 0.27 24.48 11.87
CA PRO A 215 -0.11 24.93 13.21
C PRO A 215 -1.21 24.08 13.87
N VAL A 216 -2.10 23.48 13.10
CA VAL A 216 -3.25 22.68 13.62
C VAL A 216 -3.03 21.17 13.53
N LYS A 217 -1.98 20.73 12.85
CA LYS A 217 -1.63 19.33 12.66
C LYS A 217 -1.51 18.53 13.96
N PRO A 218 -0.89 19.04 15.06
CA PRO A 218 -0.84 18.32 16.33
C PRO A 218 -2.23 18.05 16.91
N ALA A 219 -3.12 19.04 16.92
CA ALA A 219 -4.47 18.90 17.44
C ALA A 219 -5.31 17.91 16.60
N PHE A 220 -5.14 17.90 15.28
CA PHE A 220 -5.79 16.91 14.39
C PHE A 220 -5.32 15.49 14.67
N ASN A 221 -4.01 15.31 14.90
CA ASN A 221 -3.45 14.01 15.24
C ASN A 221 -4.00 13.51 16.58
N GLU A 222 -4.08 14.37 17.60
CA GLU A 222 -4.64 14.03 18.91
C GLU A 222 -6.11 13.57 18.81
N VAL A 223 -6.94 14.27 18.03
CA VAL A 223 -8.34 13.86 17.79
C VAL A 223 -8.42 12.51 17.08
N ASN A 224 -7.57 12.27 16.08
CA ASN A 224 -7.55 10.99 15.38
C ASN A 224 -7.05 9.85 16.26
N GLU A 225 -6.03 10.09 17.09
CA GLU A 225 -5.53 9.15 18.08
C GLU A 225 -6.61 8.78 19.10
N ALA A 226 -7.32 9.79 19.65
CA ALA A 226 -8.42 9.56 20.57
C ALA A 226 -9.57 8.77 19.94
N ARG A 227 -9.90 9.00 18.67
CA ARG A 227 -10.89 8.19 17.93
C ARG A 227 -10.43 6.74 17.76
N GLN A 228 -9.18 6.54 17.36
CA GLN A 228 -8.61 5.19 17.20
C GLN A 228 -8.54 4.44 18.54
N ASP A 229 -8.19 5.13 19.62
CA ASP A 229 -8.15 4.54 20.95
C ASP A 229 -9.55 4.15 21.45
N ARG A 230 -10.57 4.98 21.17
CA ARG A 230 -11.95 4.63 21.44
C ARG A 230 -12.37 3.37 20.69
N GLU A 231 -12.10 3.30 19.39
CA GLU A 231 -12.44 2.11 18.58
C GLU A 231 -11.67 0.87 19.05
N ARG A 232 -10.37 1.03 19.35
CA ARG A 232 -9.55 -0.05 19.91
C ARG A 232 -10.13 -0.58 21.21
N THR A 233 -10.55 0.30 22.11
CA THR A 233 -11.14 -0.07 23.40
C THR A 233 -12.45 -0.83 23.20
N ILE A 234 -13.32 -0.36 22.29
CA ILE A 234 -14.58 -1.04 21.96
C ILE A 234 -14.31 -2.44 21.38
N ASN A 235 -13.39 -2.53 20.41
CA ASN A 235 -13.04 -3.81 19.77
C ASN A 235 -12.41 -4.80 20.78
N GLN A 236 -11.56 -4.33 21.68
CA GLN A 236 -10.98 -5.15 22.75
C GLN A 236 -12.04 -5.63 23.75
N ALA A 237 -13.00 -4.76 24.11
CA ALA A 237 -14.09 -5.15 24.97
C ALA A 237 -14.99 -6.20 24.31
N GLN A 238 -15.29 -6.02 23.02
CA GLN A 238 -16.07 -6.97 22.23
C GLN A 238 -15.35 -8.32 22.08
N GLU A 239 -14.04 -8.30 21.81
CA GLU A 239 -13.20 -9.50 21.75
C GLU A 239 -13.24 -10.26 23.09
N ARG A 240 -13.06 -9.54 24.21
CA ARG A 240 -13.16 -10.16 25.55
C ARG A 240 -14.52 -10.78 25.79
N ALA A 241 -15.60 -10.06 25.47
CA ALA A 241 -16.96 -10.58 25.63
C ALA A 241 -17.19 -11.85 24.77
N ASN A 242 -16.74 -11.80 23.51
CA ASN A 242 -16.86 -12.92 22.59
C ASN A 242 -16.04 -14.14 23.02
N ARG A 243 -14.99 -13.97 23.80
CA ARG A 243 -14.14 -15.06 24.33
C ARG A 243 -14.67 -15.57 25.67
N GLU A 244 -14.92 -14.69 26.63
CA GLU A 244 -15.28 -15.06 28.00
C GLU A 244 -16.69 -15.66 28.13
N ILE A 245 -17.68 -15.09 27.43
CA ILE A 245 -19.05 -15.57 27.50
C ILE A 245 -19.21 -17.01 26.99
N PRO A 246 -18.70 -17.38 25.78
CA PRO A 246 -18.77 -18.78 25.32
C PRO A 246 -17.97 -19.73 26.20
N LYS A 247 -16.80 -19.28 26.71
CA LYS A 247 -15.95 -20.06 27.61
C LYS A 247 -16.70 -20.39 28.91
N ALA A 248 -17.28 -19.37 29.57
CA ALA A 248 -18.04 -19.59 30.80
C ALA A 248 -19.27 -20.49 30.57
N ARG A 249 -19.96 -20.31 29.44
CA ARG A 249 -21.08 -21.21 29.07
C ARG A 249 -20.59 -22.65 28.84
N GLY A 250 -19.46 -22.82 28.15
CA GLY A 250 -18.86 -24.13 27.92
C GLY A 250 -18.44 -24.82 29.21
N GLU A 251 -17.82 -24.09 30.13
CA GLU A 251 -17.43 -24.60 31.46
C GLU A 251 -18.68 -25.00 32.29
N ALA A 252 -19.71 -24.16 32.29
CA ALA A 252 -20.97 -24.49 32.98
C ALA A 252 -21.63 -25.75 32.39
N THR A 253 -21.75 -25.85 31.07
CA THR A 253 -22.29 -27.04 30.40
C THR A 253 -21.47 -28.29 30.70
N ARG A 254 -20.14 -28.17 30.68
CA ARG A 254 -19.23 -29.29 31.03
C ARG A 254 -19.48 -29.75 32.45
N THR A 255 -19.53 -28.86 33.41
CA THR A 255 -19.77 -29.20 34.82
C THR A 255 -21.11 -29.89 35.02
N ILE A 256 -22.16 -29.40 34.35
CA ILE A 256 -23.50 -30.05 34.41
C ILE A 256 -23.45 -31.47 33.80
N THR A 257 -22.87 -31.60 32.60
CA THR A 257 -22.78 -32.90 31.92
C THR A 257 -21.91 -33.90 32.70
N GLU A 258 -20.82 -33.46 33.30
CA GLU A 258 -19.99 -34.29 34.18
C GLU A 258 -20.77 -34.77 35.41
N ALA A 259 -21.56 -33.87 36.05
CA ALA A 259 -22.39 -34.23 37.20
C ALA A 259 -23.53 -35.20 36.83
N GLU A 260 -24.18 -34.99 35.69
CA GLU A 260 -25.18 -35.90 35.14
C GLU A 260 -24.59 -37.29 34.82
N GLY A 261 -23.42 -37.30 34.17
CA GLY A 261 -22.66 -38.52 33.87
C GLY A 261 -22.29 -39.28 35.13
N TYR A 262 -21.79 -38.57 36.14
CA TYR A 262 -21.48 -39.19 37.45
C TYR A 262 -22.71 -39.76 38.15
N ALA A 263 -23.81 -39.03 38.11
CA ALA A 263 -25.09 -39.48 38.72
C ALA A 263 -25.58 -40.77 38.02
N LEU A 264 -25.56 -40.83 36.67
CA LEU A 264 -25.93 -42.00 35.90
C LEU A 264 -25.00 -43.18 36.16
N GLU A 265 -23.69 -42.92 36.19
CA GLU A 265 -22.70 -43.96 36.52
C GLU A 265 -22.98 -44.59 37.90
N ARG A 266 -23.20 -43.74 38.91
CA ARG A 266 -23.48 -44.17 40.26
C ARG A 266 -24.75 -45.01 40.37
N VAL A 267 -25.83 -44.57 39.72
CA VAL A 267 -27.10 -45.35 39.68
C VAL A 267 -26.94 -46.65 38.93
N ASN A 268 -26.27 -46.63 37.78
CA ASN A 268 -26.06 -47.83 36.97
C ASN A 268 -25.13 -48.85 37.68
N ARG A 269 -24.07 -48.36 38.37
CA ARG A 269 -23.19 -49.19 39.19
C ARG A 269 -23.97 -49.85 40.33
N ALA A 270 -24.77 -49.09 41.08
CA ALA A 270 -25.59 -49.61 42.17
C ALA A 270 -26.61 -50.64 41.68
N LYS A 271 -27.28 -50.40 40.56
CA LYS A 271 -28.16 -51.37 39.91
C LYS A 271 -27.44 -52.61 39.46
N GLY A 272 -26.28 -52.46 38.86
CA GLY A 272 -25.43 -53.59 38.45
C GLY A 272 -24.97 -54.48 39.62
N GLU A 273 -24.54 -53.83 40.72
CA GLU A 273 -24.15 -54.52 41.95
C GLU A 273 -25.35 -55.24 42.59
N ALA A 274 -26.54 -54.60 42.68
CA ALA A 274 -27.74 -55.24 43.18
C ALA A 274 -28.20 -56.45 42.33
N THR A 275 -28.14 -56.31 40.99
CA THR A 275 -28.50 -57.42 40.09
C THR A 275 -27.49 -58.55 40.21
N ARG A 276 -26.21 -58.26 40.26
CA ARG A 276 -25.16 -59.26 40.49
C ARG A 276 -25.36 -59.95 41.82
N PHE A 277 -25.61 -59.22 42.90
CA PHE A 277 -25.89 -59.79 44.19
C PHE A 277 -27.12 -60.72 44.15
N GLY A 278 -28.24 -60.33 43.55
CA GLY A 278 -29.43 -61.15 43.38
C GLY A 278 -29.12 -62.47 42.63
N THR A 279 -28.39 -62.36 41.49
CA THR A 279 -28.02 -63.57 40.72
C THR A 279 -27.11 -64.47 41.51
N VAL A 280 -26.15 -63.94 42.23
CA VAL A 280 -25.29 -64.78 43.11
C VAL A 280 -26.09 -65.39 44.27
N LEU A 281 -27.02 -64.68 44.85
CA LEU A 281 -27.92 -65.16 45.90
C LEU A 281 -28.79 -66.36 45.42
N ASP A 282 -29.38 -66.22 44.22
CA ASP A 282 -30.17 -67.26 43.61
C ASP A 282 -29.34 -68.55 43.38
N GLU A 283 -28.13 -68.45 42.87
CA GLU A 283 -27.19 -69.56 42.71
C GLU A 283 -26.70 -70.11 44.04
N TYR A 284 -26.51 -69.30 45.05
CA TYR A 284 -26.16 -69.71 46.41
C TYR A 284 -27.30 -70.56 47.03
N GLN A 285 -28.55 -70.11 46.86
CA GLN A 285 -29.71 -70.90 47.37
C GLN A 285 -29.86 -72.25 46.72
N ARG A 286 -29.46 -72.45 45.46
CA ARG A 286 -29.48 -73.73 44.76
C ARG A 286 -28.39 -74.70 45.20
N ALA A 287 -27.16 -74.19 45.47
CA ALA A 287 -26.00 -74.98 45.86
C ALA A 287 -25.06 -74.23 46.80
N PRO A 288 -25.35 -74.16 48.10
CA PRO A 288 -24.64 -73.27 49.06
C PRO A 288 -23.15 -73.61 49.19
N GLU A 289 -22.76 -74.83 49.31
CA GLU A 289 -21.39 -75.27 49.57
C GLU A 289 -20.48 -74.99 48.35
N VAL A 290 -20.98 -75.24 47.14
CA VAL A 290 -20.23 -75.09 45.88
C VAL A 290 -20.03 -73.62 45.63
N THR A 291 -21.06 -72.75 45.79
CA THR A 291 -21.01 -71.34 45.57
C THR A 291 -20.11 -70.64 46.58
N ARG A 292 -20.14 -71.03 47.87
CA ARG A 292 -19.25 -70.46 48.89
C ARG A 292 -17.77 -70.74 48.55
N ARG A 293 -17.48 -71.96 48.15
CA ARG A 293 -16.11 -72.34 47.81
C ARG A 293 -15.61 -71.60 46.57
N ARG A 294 -16.47 -71.42 45.57
CA ARG A 294 -16.15 -70.71 44.38
C ARG A 294 -15.86 -69.23 44.69
N LEU A 295 -16.76 -68.56 45.44
CA LEU A 295 -16.55 -67.14 45.83
C LEU A 295 -15.29 -66.93 46.67
N TYR A 296 -14.98 -67.91 47.57
CA TYR A 296 -13.75 -67.84 48.32
C TYR A 296 -12.52 -67.92 47.43
N LEU A 297 -12.49 -68.87 46.46
CA LEU A 297 -11.37 -69.01 45.54
C LEU A 297 -11.25 -67.82 44.62
N GLU A 298 -12.37 -67.23 44.12
CA GLU A 298 -12.38 -66.01 43.33
C GLU A 298 -11.81 -64.81 44.13
N ALA A 299 -12.22 -64.61 45.39
CA ALA A 299 -11.68 -63.59 46.26
C ALA A 299 -10.18 -63.78 46.56
N MET A 300 -9.73 -64.98 46.81
CA MET A 300 -8.32 -65.31 47.03
C MET A 300 -7.49 -65.03 45.77
N ASN A 301 -8.01 -65.40 44.57
CA ASN A 301 -7.32 -65.17 43.32
C ASN A 301 -7.23 -63.65 42.99
N ALA A 302 -8.15 -62.81 43.49
CA ALA A 302 -8.10 -61.38 43.33
C ALA A 302 -7.11 -60.70 44.32
N ILE A 303 -7.04 -61.24 45.56
CA ILE A 303 -6.24 -60.58 46.64
C ILE A 303 -4.79 -61.07 46.62
N LEU A 304 -4.51 -62.33 46.36
CA LEU A 304 -3.18 -62.92 46.46
C LEU A 304 -2.15 -62.30 45.52
N PRO A 305 -2.47 -61.87 44.25
CA PRO A 305 -1.51 -61.23 43.38
C PRO A 305 -1.13 -59.80 43.83
N GLU A 306 -2.01 -59.14 44.58
CA GLU A 306 -1.77 -57.76 45.08
C GLU A 306 -1.00 -57.77 46.44
N ALA A 307 -0.89 -58.96 47.11
CA ALA A 307 -0.18 -59.10 48.34
C ALA A 307 1.34 -59.05 48.10
N LYS A 308 2.06 -58.07 48.69
CA LYS A 308 3.53 -58.00 48.60
C LYS A 308 4.28 -59.18 49.19
N ALA A 309 3.70 -59.83 50.18
CA ALA A 309 4.23 -61.06 50.79
C ALA A 309 3.09 -61.91 51.41
N LEU A 310 3.16 -63.19 51.24
CA LEU A 310 2.22 -64.13 51.84
C LEU A 310 2.95 -64.98 52.87
N TYR A 311 2.52 -64.92 54.15
CA TYR A 311 3.06 -65.69 55.24
C TYR A 311 2.00 -66.77 55.63
N ILE A 312 2.36 -68.02 55.45
CA ILE A 312 1.48 -69.17 55.82
C ILE A 312 1.94 -69.66 57.19
N VAL A 313 1.09 -69.47 58.17
CA VAL A 313 1.38 -69.87 59.59
C VAL A 313 0.47 -71.09 59.91
N ASP A 314 1.06 -72.13 60.48
CA ASP A 314 0.32 -73.28 60.92
C ASP A 314 -0.54 -72.94 62.14
N SER A 315 -1.78 -73.46 62.22
CA SER A 315 -2.74 -73.19 63.27
C SER A 315 -2.33 -73.74 64.66
N ASP A 316 -1.36 -74.62 64.74
CA ASP A 316 -0.89 -75.18 66.00
C ASP A 316 0.29 -74.43 66.65
N GLN A 317 0.80 -73.40 66.02
CA GLN A 317 1.88 -72.59 66.62
C GLN A 317 1.32 -71.53 67.60
N LYS A 318 1.50 -71.82 68.89
CA LYS A 318 1.09 -70.95 70.02
C LYS A 318 1.93 -69.71 70.22
N ALA A 319 3.01 -69.45 69.46
CA ALA A 319 3.84 -68.30 69.58
C ALA A 319 4.12 -67.74 68.19
N LEU A 320 3.59 -66.54 67.87
CA LEU A 320 4.05 -65.71 66.76
C LEU A 320 5.46 -65.27 67.05
N VAL A 321 6.41 -65.82 66.29
CA VAL A 321 7.83 -65.40 66.41
C VAL A 321 7.97 -63.95 66.01
N PRO A 322 8.59 -63.06 66.81
CA PRO A 322 8.67 -61.59 66.53
C PRO A 322 9.70 -61.24 65.46
N TRP A 323 9.86 -62.08 64.45
CA TRP A 323 10.85 -61.92 63.39
C TRP A 323 10.22 -61.60 62.02
N LEU A 324 8.93 -61.32 62.03
CA LEU A 324 8.30 -60.80 60.79
C LEU A 324 8.67 -59.32 60.66
N PRO A 325 9.50 -58.94 59.71
CA PRO A 325 9.70 -57.54 59.43
C PRO A 325 8.39 -56.95 58.88
N VAL A 326 7.57 -56.39 59.79
CA VAL A 326 6.49 -55.48 59.37
C VAL A 326 7.18 -54.20 58.98
N GLU A 327 7.51 -54.04 57.67
CA GLU A 327 7.98 -52.78 57.16
C GLU A 327 6.91 -51.75 57.47
N SER A 328 7.18 -50.94 58.50
CA SER A 328 6.38 -49.76 58.80
C SER A 328 6.41 -48.86 57.55
N GLY A 329 5.32 -48.85 56.79
CA GLY A 329 5.19 -48.01 55.61
C GLY A 329 5.47 -46.56 55.97
N GLN A 330 6.62 -46.04 55.54
CA GLN A 330 6.87 -44.61 55.48
C GLN A 330 5.83 -44.00 54.53
N VAL A 331 4.91 -43.28 55.16
CA VAL A 331 4.00 -42.37 54.43
C VAL A 331 4.87 -41.32 53.74
N PRO A 332 4.94 -41.21 52.45
CA PRO A 332 5.65 -40.11 51.80
C PRO A 332 5.01 -38.78 52.22
N ALA A 333 5.78 -37.95 52.90
CA ALA A 333 5.37 -36.59 53.22
C ALA A 333 4.95 -35.86 51.95
N ALA A 334 3.73 -35.37 51.94
CA ALA A 334 3.19 -34.49 50.89
C ALA A 334 4.06 -33.24 50.81
N GLY A 335 4.90 -33.14 49.76
CA GLY A 335 5.66 -31.98 49.42
C GLY A 335 4.72 -30.87 48.98
N GLY A 336 4.47 -29.92 49.86
CA GLY A 336 3.80 -28.67 49.54
C GLY A 336 4.60 -27.89 48.49
N LYS A 337 4.03 -27.58 47.34
CA LYS A 337 4.44 -26.49 46.51
C LYS A 337 3.59 -25.27 46.90
N GLN A 338 4.24 -24.29 47.50
CA GLN A 338 3.81 -22.90 47.57
C GLN A 338 4.17 -22.16 46.30
N PRO A 339 3.70 -20.89 46.12
CA PRO A 339 2.67 -20.48 45.12
C PRO A 339 3.27 -20.04 43.81
#